data_c47c170dfd154a0b801f26908163c29b
#
_entry.id   c47c170dfd154a0b801f26908163c29b
#
_cell.length_a   1.000
_cell.length_b   1.000
_cell.length_c   1.000
_cell.angle_alpha   90.00
_cell.angle_beta   90.00
_cell.angle_gamma   90.00
#
_symmetry.space_group_name_H-M   'P 1'
#
loop_
_entity.id
_entity.type
_entity.pdbx_description
1 polymer ?
#
loop_
_entity_poly.entity_id
_entity_poly.type
_entity_poly.pdbx_seq_one_letter_code
_entity_poly.pdbx_strand_id
1 'polypeptide(L)'
;AGYRLDQGGITRAGTLVLIGLPPHTNVYIDQVRLIKVTDERTIITLTPGTHSVIIETQNYQPWNEIFTITQGAETNLKPILVTEKPKGKVLEGADAAHGLALIEAGVIPTQSAPLSLSNGCAQAYLLGTHIVAELATTTPCATPPPYLCSSGTDLCAPAIVYSPNGTVRSIISFPGRDDALIVSAGNLVYVVELDPREPQFFATLFKGPTIGTSPYSEHSIVISNSTEVIELSL
;
A
#
# COMPACT_ATOMS: atom_id res chain seq x y z
N ALA A 1 -14.11 -12.77 22.86
CA ALA A 1 -13.91 -13.95 21.98
C ALA A 1 -15.26 -14.66 21.84
N GLY A 2 -15.82 -14.66 20.62
CA GLY A 2 -17.11 -15.31 20.32
C GLY A 2 -16.89 -16.76 19.90
N TYR A 3 -17.92 -17.59 20.15
CA TYR A 3 -18.04 -18.92 19.57
C TYR A 3 -19.09 -18.85 18.46
N ARG A 4 -18.86 -19.56 17.36
CA ARG A 4 -19.85 -19.75 16.29
C ARG A 4 -20.15 -21.24 16.14
N LEU A 5 -21.39 -21.55 15.81
CA LEU A 5 -21.81 -22.86 15.37
C LEU A 5 -21.56 -22.97 13.88
N ASP A 6 -20.74 -23.92 13.49
CA ASP A 6 -20.49 -24.29 12.11
C ASP A 6 -20.92 -25.75 11.90
N GLN A 7 -21.00 -26.23 10.66
CA GLN A 7 -21.42 -27.61 10.32
C GLN A 7 -20.61 -28.72 11.01
N GLY A 8 -19.48 -28.39 11.62
CA GLY A 8 -18.59 -29.28 12.37
C GLY A 8 -18.61 -29.12 13.90
N GLY A 9 -19.44 -28.21 14.47
CA GLY A 9 -19.49 -27.99 15.92
C GLY A 9 -19.26 -26.55 16.36
N ILE A 10 -18.93 -26.36 17.64
CA ILE A 10 -18.63 -25.04 18.23
C ILE A 10 -17.18 -24.71 17.95
N THR A 11 -16.95 -23.67 17.09
CA THR A 11 -15.62 -23.18 16.76
C THR A 11 -15.40 -21.81 17.40
N ARG A 12 -14.22 -21.59 18.00
CA ARG A 12 -13.84 -20.27 18.50
C ARG A 12 -13.54 -19.35 17.31
N ALA A 13 -14.28 -18.27 17.21
CA ALA A 13 -14.07 -17.28 16.17
C ALA A 13 -12.74 -16.53 16.35
N GLY A 14 -12.22 -15.96 15.27
CA GLY A 14 -11.18 -14.95 15.30
C GLY A 14 -11.76 -13.55 15.06
N THR A 15 -10.91 -12.55 15.02
CA THR A 15 -11.30 -11.14 14.93
C THR A 15 -10.55 -10.47 13.80
N LEU A 16 -11.28 -9.85 12.88
CA LEU A 16 -10.74 -8.88 11.92
C LEU A 16 -10.85 -7.48 12.52
N VAL A 17 -9.77 -6.73 12.48
CA VAL A 17 -9.74 -5.31 12.86
C VAL A 17 -9.33 -4.50 11.64
N LEU A 18 -10.22 -3.63 11.19
CA LEU A 18 -9.96 -2.66 10.13
C LEU A 18 -9.62 -1.31 10.76
N ILE A 19 -8.52 -0.70 10.33
CA ILE A 19 -7.95 0.52 10.94
C ILE A 19 -7.87 1.63 9.89
N GLY A 20 -8.22 2.86 10.29
CA GLY A 20 -8.07 4.04 9.45
C GLY A 20 -9.16 4.21 8.40
N LEU A 21 -10.36 3.66 8.63
CA LEU A 21 -11.48 3.81 7.72
C LEU A 21 -12.21 5.14 7.95
N PRO A 22 -12.49 5.91 6.88
CA PRO A 22 -13.35 7.08 6.99
C PRO A 22 -14.78 6.71 7.41
N PRO A 23 -15.52 7.62 8.05
CA PRO A 23 -16.93 7.44 8.32
C PRO A 23 -17.73 7.15 7.02
N HIS A 24 -18.81 6.38 7.15
CA HIS A 24 -19.68 5.99 6.05
C HIS A 24 -19.06 5.04 5.01
N THR A 25 -17.90 4.47 5.27
CA THR A 25 -17.32 3.40 4.46
C THR A 25 -18.19 2.16 4.48
N ASN A 26 -18.36 1.52 3.33
CA ASN A 26 -19.00 0.21 3.22
C ASN A 26 -17.93 -0.87 3.28
N VAL A 27 -18.15 -1.87 4.13
CA VAL A 27 -17.30 -3.05 4.23
C VAL A 27 -18.09 -4.27 3.78
N TYR A 28 -17.53 -5.03 2.86
CA TYR A 28 -18.08 -6.30 2.38
C TYR A 28 -17.10 -7.40 2.76
N ILE A 29 -17.58 -8.41 3.48
CA ILE A 29 -16.82 -9.63 3.74
C ILE A 29 -17.47 -10.75 2.95
N ASP A 30 -16.69 -11.52 2.20
CA ASP A 30 -17.14 -12.62 1.36
C ASP A 30 -18.32 -12.20 0.47
N GLN A 31 -18.24 -10.98 -0.08
CA GLN A 31 -19.24 -10.35 -0.96
C GLN A 31 -20.58 -9.97 -0.28
N VAL A 32 -20.65 -10.12 1.04
CA VAL A 32 -21.85 -9.70 1.80
C VAL A 32 -21.59 -8.36 2.47
N ARG A 33 -22.45 -7.36 2.18
CA ARG A 33 -22.38 -6.04 2.84
C ARG A 33 -22.67 -6.20 4.32
N LEU A 34 -21.69 -5.91 5.17
CA LEU A 34 -21.83 -6.12 6.60
C LEU A 34 -22.13 -4.86 7.38
N ILE A 35 -21.49 -3.71 7.12
CA ILE A 35 -21.54 -2.59 8.06
C ILE A 35 -21.27 -1.27 7.33
N LYS A 36 -21.97 -0.20 7.78
CA LYS A 36 -21.48 1.17 7.64
C LYS A 36 -20.54 1.46 8.78
N VAL A 37 -19.29 1.76 8.45
CA VAL A 37 -18.28 2.17 9.43
C VAL A 37 -18.69 3.48 10.08
N THR A 38 -18.65 3.53 11.41
CA THR A 38 -18.88 4.74 12.21
C THR A 38 -17.62 5.25 12.88
N ASP A 39 -16.63 4.37 13.07
CA ASP A 39 -15.41 4.63 13.82
C ASP A 39 -14.17 4.25 12.99
N GLU A 40 -13.05 4.93 13.25
CA GLU A 40 -11.76 4.64 12.59
C GLU A 40 -11.26 3.20 12.80
N ARG A 41 -11.73 2.53 13.84
CA ARG A 41 -11.43 1.13 14.14
C ARG A 41 -12.70 0.29 14.10
N THR A 42 -12.82 -0.57 13.13
CA THR A 42 -13.96 -1.47 12.96
C THR A 42 -13.57 -2.89 13.31
N ILE A 43 -14.32 -3.53 14.22
CA ILE A 43 -14.04 -4.88 14.73
C ILE A 43 -15.12 -5.83 14.23
N ILE A 44 -14.70 -6.90 13.54
CA ILE A 44 -15.60 -7.91 12.94
C ILE A 44 -15.19 -9.30 13.42
N THR A 45 -16.13 -10.05 13.95
CA THR A 45 -15.91 -11.44 14.38
C THR A 45 -16.21 -12.38 13.22
N LEU A 46 -15.24 -13.21 12.84
CA LEU A 46 -15.31 -14.13 11.70
C LEU A 46 -14.97 -15.57 12.12
N THR A 47 -15.43 -16.54 11.36
CA THR A 47 -15.00 -17.94 11.48
C THR A 47 -13.53 -18.06 11.07
N PRO A 48 -12.75 -19.01 11.63
CA PRO A 48 -11.42 -19.31 11.10
C PRO A 48 -11.48 -19.75 9.64
N GLY A 49 -10.50 -19.32 8.84
CA GLY A 49 -10.44 -19.62 7.43
C GLY A 49 -10.00 -18.43 6.59
N THR A 50 -10.00 -18.62 5.29
CA THR A 50 -9.70 -17.57 4.32
C THR A 50 -10.96 -16.78 4.00
N HIS A 51 -10.85 -15.46 4.03
CA HIS A 51 -11.92 -14.51 3.76
C HIS A 51 -11.45 -13.46 2.76
N SER A 52 -12.40 -12.83 2.09
CA SER A 52 -12.17 -11.63 1.28
C SER A 52 -12.80 -10.42 1.93
N VAL A 53 -12.15 -9.25 1.79
CA VAL A 53 -12.73 -7.97 2.17
C VAL A 53 -12.69 -7.02 0.98
N ILE A 54 -13.78 -6.28 0.78
CA ILE A 54 -13.84 -5.15 -0.15
C ILE A 54 -14.24 -3.92 0.66
N ILE A 55 -13.50 -2.85 0.48
CA ILE A 55 -13.73 -1.56 1.14
C ILE A 55 -14.06 -0.53 0.08
N GLU A 56 -15.25 0.04 0.19
CA GLU A 56 -15.73 1.10 -0.67
C GLU A 56 -16.08 2.33 0.16
N THR A 57 -15.42 3.42 -0.12
CA THR A 57 -15.72 4.71 0.50
C THR A 57 -15.83 5.80 -0.57
N GLN A 58 -16.66 6.80 -0.31
CA GLN A 58 -16.91 7.85 -1.28
C GLN A 58 -15.63 8.62 -1.62
N ASN A 59 -15.39 8.85 -2.91
CA ASN A 59 -14.23 9.56 -3.47
C ASN A 59 -12.88 8.84 -3.34
N TYR A 60 -12.85 7.56 -2.93
CA TYR A 60 -11.64 6.75 -2.89
C TYR A 60 -11.76 5.56 -3.84
N GLN A 61 -10.63 5.11 -4.34
CA GLN A 61 -10.53 3.85 -5.09
C GLN A 61 -10.94 2.69 -4.18
N PRO A 62 -11.74 1.73 -4.68
CA PRO A 62 -12.05 0.52 -3.91
C PRO A 62 -10.77 -0.24 -3.57
N TRP A 63 -10.66 -0.69 -2.33
CA TRP A 63 -9.58 -1.55 -1.88
C TRP A 63 -10.11 -2.94 -1.54
N ASN A 64 -9.38 -3.97 -1.90
CA ASN A 64 -9.76 -5.35 -1.64
C ASN A 64 -8.54 -6.18 -1.23
N GLU A 65 -8.78 -7.20 -0.39
CA GLU A 65 -7.74 -8.07 0.17
C GLU A 65 -8.31 -9.46 0.45
N ILE A 66 -7.44 -10.48 0.32
CA ILE A 66 -7.71 -11.83 0.80
C ILE A 66 -6.84 -12.10 2.02
N PHE A 67 -7.46 -12.47 3.13
CA PHE A 67 -6.78 -12.65 4.41
C PHE A 67 -7.23 -13.92 5.11
N THR A 68 -6.43 -14.36 6.08
CA THR A 68 -6.74 -15.55 6.88
C THR A 68 -7.06 -15.17 8.31
N ILE A 69 -8.17 -15.68 8.82
CA ILE A 69 -8.54 -15.59 10.22
C ILE A 69 -8.08 -16.87 10.94
N THR A 70 -7.27 -16.70 11.96
CA THR A 70 -6.85 -17.78 12.85
C THR A 70 -7.74 -17.82 14.09
N GLN A 71 -8.03 -19.02 14.55
CA GLN A 71 -8.88 -19.27 15.73
C GLN A 71 -8.38 -18.49 16.96
N GLY A 72 -9.24 -17.62 17.50
CA GLY A 72 -8.96 -16.83 18.69
C GLY A 72 -7.91 -15.73 18.53
N ALA A 73 -7.38 -15.52 17.34
CA ALA A 73 -6.41 -14.48 17.04
C ALA A 73 -7.08 -13.21 16.49
N GLU A 74 -6.32 -12.11 16.49
CA GLU A 74 -6.68 -10.86 15.86
C GLU A 74 -5.86 -10.69 14.56
N THR A 75 -6.54 -10.38 13.46
CA THR A 75 -5.96 -10.02 12.18
C THR A 75 -6.22 -8.53 11.94
N ASN A 76 -5.16 -7.74 11.82
CA ASN A 76 -5.25 -6.31 11.59
C ASN A 76 -5.02 -6.01 10.11
N LEU A 77 -5.95 -5.29 9.48
CA LEU A 77 -5.80 -4.77 8.12
C LEU A 77 -5.92 -3.25 8.12
N LYS A 78 -5.03 -2.60 7.39
CA LYS A 78 -5.02 -1.16 7.18
C LYS A 78 -5.17 -0.90 5.67
N PRO A 79 -6.38 -0.60 5.16
CA PRO A 79 -6.62 -0.39 3.74
C PRO A 79 -5.76 0.74 3.16
N ILE A 80 -5.36 0.59 1.91
CA ILE A 80 -4.69 1.66 1.15
C ILE A 80 -5.79 2.54 0.56
N LEU A 81 -5.94 3.73 1.11
CA LEU A 81 -6.96 4.67 0.67
C LEU A 81 -6.34 5.70 -0.27
N VAL A 82 -6.66 5.59 -1.54
CA VAL A 82 -6.23 6.52 -2.59
C VAL A 82 -7.45 7.21 -3.16
N THR A 83 -7.44 8.54 -3.21
CA THR A 83 -8.55 9.31 -3.76
C THR A 83 -8.73 9.03 -5.25
N GLU A 84 -9.98 8.89 -5.73
CA GLU A 84 -10.29 8.69 -7.16
C GLU A 84 -9.80 9.86 -8.03
N LYS A 85 -9.83 11.06 -7.46
CA LYS A 85 -9.44 12.31 -8.13
C LYS A 85 -8.52 13.09 -7.21
N PRO A 86 -7.23 12.75 -7.17
CA PRO A 86 -6.26 13.51 -6.38
C PRO A 86 -6.28 14.99 -6.75
N LYS A 87 -6.23 15.87 -5.75
CA LYS A 87 -6.23 17.31 -5.97
C LYS A 87 -4.81 17.78 -6.21
N GLY A 88 -4.57 18.37 -7.39
CA GLY A 88 -3.30 18.99 -7.74
C GLY A 88 -3.34 20.50 -7.51
N LYS A 89 -2.25 21.05 -6.97
CA LYS A 89 -1.96 22.48 -6.88
C LYS A 89 -0.66 22.77 -7.62
N VAL A 90 -0.72 23.62 -8.62
CA VAL A 90 0.50 24.08 -9.29
C VAL A 90 1.29 24.93 -8.30
N LEU A 91 2.56 24.60 -8.12
CA LEU A 91 3.50 25.35 -7.29
C LEU A 91 4.16 26.45 -8.12
N GLU A 92 4.43 27.58 -7.49
CA GLU A 92 5.05 28.75 -8.13
C GLU A 92 6.24 29.26 -7.30
N GLY A 93 7.14 30.00 -7.92
CA GLY A 93 8.23 30.70 -7.25
C GLY A 93 9.11 29.76 -6.42
N ALA A 94 9.30 30.08 -5.14
CA ALA A 94 10.16 29.34 -4.23
C ALA A 94 9.65 27.90 -3.96
N ASP A 95 8.33 27.71 -3.90
CA ASP A 95 7.73 26.39 -3.66
C ASP A 95 7.97 25.46 -4.85
N ALA A 96 7.86 25.97 -6.09
CA ALA A 96 8.18 25.22 -7.28
C ALA A 96 9.68 24.84 -7.35
N ALA A 97 10.57 25.80 -7.02
CA ALA A 97 12.01 25.54 -6.95
C ALA A 97 12.35 24.47 -5.90
N HIS A 98 11.70 24.53 -4.72
CA HIS A 98 11.87 23.53 -3.68
C HIS A 98 11.37 22.15 -4.13
N GLY A 99 10.17 22.07 -4.72
CA GLY A 99 9.62 20.82 -5.24
C GLY A 99 10.51 20.18 -6.31
N LEU A 100 11.03 20.99 -7.23
CA LEU A 100 11.96 20.52 -8.26
C LEU A 100 13.26 19.97 -7.64
N ALA A 101 13.85 20.68 -6.67
CA ALA A 101 15.04 20.23 -5.97
C ALA A 101 14.83 18.88 -5.24
N LEU A 102 13.65 18.66 -4.66
CA LEU A 102 13.30 17.36 -4.05
C LEU A 102 13.25 16.23 -5.08
N ILE A 103 12.70 16.50 -6.27
CA ILE A 103 12.65 15.51 -7.36
C ILE A 103 14.05 15.20 -7.89
N GLU A 104 14.88 16.25 -8.11
CA GLU A 104 16.25 16.10 -8.61
C GLU A 104 17.17 15.39 -7.59
N ALA A 105 16.94 15.58 -6.30
CA ALA A 105 17.64 14.86 -5.23
C ALA A 105 17.18 13.39 -5.09
N GLY A 106 16.03 13.05 -5.68
CA GLY A 106 15.49 11.69 -5.66
C GLY A 106 16.38 10.72 -6.44
N VAL A 107 16.68 9.59 -5.84
CA VAL A 107 17.46 8.50 -6.46
C VAL A 107 16.53 7.32 -6.68
N ILE A 108 16.60 6.70 -7.87
CA ILE A 108 15.92 5.42 -8.09
C ILE A 108 16.61 4.38 -7.21
N PRO A 109 15.87 3.71 -6.30
CA PRO A 109 16.45 2.69 -5.45
C PRO A 109 17.05 1.56 -6.27
N THR A 110 18.28 1.16 -5.91
CA THR A 110 19.00 0.04 -6.52
C THR A 110 19.29 -1.02 -5.47
N GLN A 111 19.72 -2.20 -5.86
CA GLN A 111 20.09 -3.26 -4.93
C GLN A 111 21.20 -2.85 -3.95
N SER A 112 22.12 -1.97 -4.37
CA SER A 112 23.19 -1.44 -3.51
C SER A 112 22.75 -0.25 -2.63
N ALA A 113 21.64 0.41 -2.98
CA ALA A 113 21.06 1.52 -2.25
C ALA A 113 19.52 1.39 -2.27
N PRO A 114 18.96 0.39 -1.57
CA PRO A 114 17.54 0.11 -1.60
C PRO A 114 16.74 1.14 -0.79
N LEU A 115 15.46 1.27 -1.14
CA LEU A 115 14.47 2.00 -0.35
C LEU A 115 14.10 1.16 0.89
N SER A 116 14.32 1.70 2.08
CA SER A 116 13.93 1.05 3.33
C SER A 116 12.42 1.13 3.54
N LEU A 117 11.80 0.04 3.93
CA LEU A 117 10.37 -0.14 4.13
C LEU A 117 10.10 -0.84 5.48
N SER A 118 8.84 -0.86 5.90
CA SER A 118 8.38 -1.67 7.05
C SER A 118 9.25 -1.49 8.29
N ASN A 119 9.51 -0.25 8.68
CA ASN A 119 10.38 0.10 9.81
C ASN A 119 11.79 -0.52 9.69
N GLY A 120 12.30 -0.65 8.47
CA GLY A 120 13.58 -1.25 8.16
C GLY A 120 13.56 -2.79 8.03
N CYS A 121 12.39 -3.41 8.12
CA CYS A 121 12.20 -4.86 8.03
C CYS A 121 12.31 -5.38 6.60
N ALA A 122 11.83 -4.59 5.65
CA ALA A 122 11.90 -4.87 4.23
C ALA A 122 12.55 -3.72 3.47
N GLN A 123 12.99 -4.00 2.27
CA GLN A 123 13.55 -3.02 1.35
C GLN A 123 13.07 -3.29 -0.07
N ALA A 124 12.98 -2.23 -0.88
CA ALA A 124 12.60 -2.34 -2.28
C ALA A 124 13.59 -1.62 -3.19
N TYR A 125 13.77 -2.13 -4.39
CA TYR A 125 14.65 -1.55 -5.40
C TYR A 125 14.24 -1.94 -6.82
N LEU A 126 14.80 -1.26 -7.80
CA LEU A 126 14.64 -1.58 -9.21
C LEU A 126 15.74 -2.58 -9.64
N LEU A 127 15.33 -3.73 -10.17
CA LEU A 127 16.20 -4.74 -10.77
C LEU A 127 15.80 -4.95 -12.24
N GLY A 128 16.58 -4.42 -13.14
CA GLY A 128 16.21 -4.38 -14.56
C GLY A 128 14.92 -3.58 -14.79
N THR A 129 13.84 -4.24 -15.15
CA THR A 129 12.50 -3.64 -15.34
C THR A 129 11.52 -3.97 -14.22
N HIS A 130 11.98 -4.68 -13.18
CA HIS A 130 11.14 -5.16 -12.08
C HIS A 130 11.40 -4.38 -10.81
N ILE A 131 10.36 -4.03 -10.09
CA ILE A 131 10.44 -3.59 -8.70
C ILE A 131 10.45 -4.84 -7.84
N VAL A 132 11.48 -5.00 -7.03
CA VAL A 132 11.70 -6.16 -6.17
C VAL A 132 11.63 -5.71 -4.72
N ALA A 133 10.99 -6.49 -3.87
CA ALA A 133 11.06 -6.35 -2.42
C ALA A 133 11.74 -7.58 -1.82
N GLU A 134 12.53 -7.36 -0.77
CA GLU A 134 13.19 -8.41 0.00
C GLU A 134 13.33 -8.01 1.48
N LEU A 135 13.69 -8.95 2.33
CA LEU A 135 14.02 -8.64 3.72
C LEU A 135 15.30 -7.82 3.80
N ALA A 136 15.31 -6.80 4.65
CA ALA A 136 16.51 -6.04 4.94
C ALA A 136 17.48 -6.90 5.74
N THR A 137 18.73 -6.94 5.31
CA THR A 137 19.80 -7.74 5.98
C THR A 137 20.35 -7.08 7.23
N THR A 138 20.12 -5.79 7.41
CA THR A 138 20.72 -4.96 8.46
C THR A 138 19.87 -4.86 9.73
N THR A 139 18.58 -5.15 9.65
CA THR A 139 17.64 -4.99 10.76
C THR A 139 16.92 -6.31 11.04
N PRO A 140 16.98 -6.86 12.27
CA PRO A 140 16.19 -8.02 12.64
C PRO A 140 14.70 -7.72 12.49
N CYS A 141 14.00 -8.58 11.77
CA CYS A 141 12.58 -8.45 11.54
C CYS A 141 11.79 -9.41 12.43
N ALA A 142 11.13 -8.89 13.46
CA ALA A 142 10.34 -9.72 14.38
C ALA A 142 9.09 -10.31 13.70
N THR A 143 8.53 -9.61 12.72
CA THR A 143 7.35 -10.04 11.98
C THR A 143 7.56 -9.71 10.50
N PRO A 144 8.21 -10.62 9.76
CA PRO A 144 8.46 -10.39 8.34
C PRO A 144 7.15 -10.34 7.54
N PRO A 145 7.10 -9.53 6.47
CA PRO A 145 5.96 -9.49 5.58
C PRO A 145 5.64 -10.89 5.02
N PRO A 146 4.38 -11.34 5.07
CA PRO A 146 4.00 -12.71 4.70
C PRO A 146 4.19 -13.02 3.22
N TYR A 147 4.31 -12.02 2.36
CA TYR A 147 4.61 -12.21 0.94
C TYR A 147 6.10 -12.46 0.65
N LEU A 148 6.99 -12.17 1.62
CA LEU A 148 8.43 -12.45 1.51
C LEU A 148 8.82 -13.78 2.15
N CYS A 149 8.02 -14.29 3.07
CA CYS A 149 8.36 -15.48 3.84
C CYS A 149 7.25 -16.53 3.79
N SER A 150 7.61 -17.78 3.53
CA SER A 150 6.65 -18.89 3.55
C SER A 150 6.18 -19.17 4.98
N SER A 151 4.88 -19.31 5.16
CA SER A 151 4.28 -19.64 6.46
C SER A 151 4.85 -20.94 7.02
N GLY A 152 5.35 -20.88 8.26
CA GLY A 152 5.88 -22.06 8.97
C GLY A 152 7.31 -22.46 8.58
N THR A 153 8.00 -21.67 7.77
CA THR A 153 9.42 -21.86 7.47
C THR A 153 10.15 -20.51 7.63
N ASP A 154 11.40 -20.55 8.04
CA ASP A 154 12.26 -19.34 8.08
C ASP A 154 12.81 -18.99 6.67
N LEU A 155 12.20 -19.56 5.62
CA LEU A 155 12.63 -19.33 4.25
C LEU A 155 11.94 -18.09 3.70
N CYS A 156 12.73 -17.05 3.54
CA CYS A 156 12.32 -15.80 2.92
C CYS A 156 13.07 -15.62 1.60
N ALA A 157 12.38 -15.09 0.60
CA ALA A 157 12.96 -14.84 -0.72
C ALA A 157 12.49 -13.48 -1.26
N PRO A 158 13.32 -12.84 -2.11
CA PRO A 158 12.90 -11.66 -2.84
C PRO A 158 11.65 -11.92 -3.67
N ALA A 159 10.73 -10.97 -3.68
CA ALA A 159 9.51 -11.03 -4.48
C ALA A 159 9.50 -9.91 -5.53
N ILE A 160 9.11 -10.25 -6.77
CA ILE A 160 8.79 -9.23 -7.76
C ILE A 160 7.44 -8.63 -7.38
N VAL A 161 7.49 -7.38 -6.94
CA VAL A 161 6.29 -6.64 -6.55
C VAL A 161 5.50 -6.19 -7.78
N TYR A 162 6.20 -5.62 -8.75
CA TYR A 162 5.58 -5.06 -9.94
C TYR A 162 6.58 -4.93 -11.10
N SER A 163 6.04 -4.96 -12.31
CA SER A 163 6.82 -4.76 -13.55
C SER A 163 6.24 -3.58 -14.34
N PRO A 164 6.74 -2.36 -14.12
CA PRO A 164 6.26 -1.17 -14.79
C PRO A 164 6.37 -1.23 -16.31
N ASN A 165 5.36 -0.72 -17.01
CA ASN A 165 5.45 -0.46 -18.44
C ASN A 165 6.12 0.91 -18.67
N GLY A 166 7.30 0.89 -19.28
CA GLY A 166 8.09 2.09 -19.59
C GLY A 166 9.21 2.36 -18.60
N THR A 167 9.95 3.43 -18.85
CA THR A 167 11.10 3.82 -18.03
C THR A 167 10.64 4.28 -16.65
N VAL A 168 11.16 3.66 -15.59
CA VAL A 168 10.97 4.10 -14.22
C VAL A 168 11.79 5.37 -13.99
N ARG A 169 11.16 6.37 -13.40
CA ARG A 169 11.77 7.68 -13.08
C ARG A 169 11.94 7.88 -11.58
N SER A 170 11.03 7.37 -10.79
CA SER A 170 11.13 7.39 -9.33
C SER A 170 10.35 6.24 -8.70
N ILE A 171 10.82 5.81 -7.54
CA ILE A 171 10.16 4.87 -6.63
C ILE A 171 10.31 5.46 -5.24
N ILE A 172 9.19 5.74 -4.57
CA ILE A 172 9.16 6.29 -3.22
C ILE A 172 8.14 5.51 -2.38
N SER A 173 8.28 5.54 -1.06
CA SER A 173 7.25 5.00 -0.16
C SER A 173 5.98 5.84 -0.27
N PHE A 174 4.83 5.21 -0.15
CA PHE A 174 3.57 5.94 0.04
C PHE A 174 3.60 6.64 1.41
N PRO A 175 3.34 7.96 1.49
CA PRO A 175 3.41 8.70 2.74
C PRO A 175 2.57 8.08 3.86
N GLY A 176 3.19 7.91 5.04
CA GLY A 176 2.54 7.31 6.22
C GLY A 176 2.29 5.80 6.13
N ARG A 177 2.88 5.12 5.11
CA ARG A 177 2.77 3.67 4.92
C ARG A 177 4.11 3.06 4.51
N ASP A 178 4.27 1.80 4.86
CA ASP A 178 5.45 1.00 4.57
C ASP A 178 5.13 -0.28 3.78
N ASP A 179 3.87 -0.43 3.35
CA ASP A 179 3.34 -1.55 2.58
C ASP A 179 2.89 -1.15 1.16
N ALA A 180 3.15 0.10 0.75
CA ALA A 180 2.84 0.60 -0.58
C ALA A 180 3.92 1.55 -1.11
N LEU A 181 4.07 1.56 -2.43
CA LEU A 181 4.97 2.44 -3.16
C LEU A 181 4.20 3.41 -4.04
N ILE A 182 4.80 4.56 -4.29
CA ILE A 182 4.44 5.43 -5.41
C ILE A 182 5.53 5.28 -6.47
N VAL A 183 5.11 4.97 -7.67
CA VAL A 183 5.98 4.71 -8.81
C VAL A 183 5.66 5.70 -9.93
N SER A 184 6.68 6.39 -10.44
CA SER A 184 6.59 7.14 -11.69
C SER A 184 7.25 6.34 -12.81
N ALA A 185 6.46 5.92 -13.78
CA ALA A 185 6.97 5.17 -14.93
C ALA A 185 6.19 5.51 -16.21
N GLY A 186 6.90 5.68 -17.30
CA GLY A 186 6.31 6.12 -18.57
C GLY A 186 5.58 7.45 -18.42
N ASN A 187 4.26 7.44 -18.61
CA ASN A 187 3.39 8.62 -18.49
C ASN A 187 2.41 8.49 -17.29
N LEU A 188 2.75 7.70 -16.29
CA LEU A 188 1.89 7.45 -15.14
C LEU A 188 2.65 7.66 -13.84
N VAL A 189 1.94 8.19 -12.84
CA VAL A 189 2.29 8.06 -11.43
C VAL A 189 1.17 7.28 -10.76
N TYR A 190 1.54 6.23 -10.05
CA TYR A 190 0.55 5.33 -9.45
C TYR A 190 1.04 4.77 -8.11
N VAL A 191 0.09 4.34 -7.31
CA VAL A 191 0.32 3.56 -6.09
C VAL A 191 0.28 2.08 -6.46
N VAL A 192 1.20 1.32 -5.89
CA VAL A 192 1.19 -0.15 -5.94
C VAL A 192 1.46 -0.71 -4.56
N GLU A 193 0.67 -1.69 -4.17
CA GLU A 193 0.88 -2.44 -2.93
C GLU A 193 2.11 -3.33 -3.05
N LEU A 194 2.83 -3.50 -1.94
CA LEU A 194 4.05 -4.33 -1.91
C LEU A 194 3.76 -5.83 -1.94
N ASP A 195 2.59 -6.25 -1.46
CA ASP A 195 2.17 -7.63 -1.57
C ASP A 195 1.75 -7.95 -3.02
N PRO A 196 2.50 -8.78 -3.76
CA PRO A 196 2.16 -9.08 -5.16
C PRO A 196 1.08 -10.16 -5.30
N ARG A 197 0.60 -10.73 -4.20
CA ARG A 197 -0.45 -11.76 -4.24
C ARG A 197 -1.77 -11.10 -4.62
N GLU A 198 -2.55 -11.78 -5.44
CA GLU A 198 -3.85 -11.29 -5.85
C GLU A 198 -4.89 -11.35 -4.70
N PRO A 199 -5.70 -10.30 -4.57
CA PRO A 199 -5.78 -9.09 -5.39
C PRO A 199 -4.77 -8.01 -4.93
N GLN A 200 -3.83 -7.63 -5.79
CA GLN A 200 -2.88 -6.55 -5.51
C GLN A 200 -3.53 -5.19 -5.76
N PHE A 201 -3.42 -4.27 -4.81
CA PHE A 201 -3.95 -2.92 -4.98
C PHE A 201 -3.07 -2.09 -5.94
N PHE A 202 -3.75 -1.43 -6.87
CA PHE A 202 -3.15 -0.52 -7.84
C PHE A 202 -4.07 0.68 -8.06
N ALA A 203 -3.53 1.91 -7.97
CA ALA A 203 -4.29 3.12 -8.19
C ALA A 203 -3.48 4.19 -8.92
N THR A 204 -4.02 4.76 -9.99
CA THR A 204 -3.37 5.86 -10.72
C THR A 204 -3.59 7.18 -9.99
N LEU A 205 -2.50 7.90 -9.71
CA LEU A 205 -2.50 9.23 -9.11
C LEU A 205 -2.47 10.34 -10.16
N PHE A 206 -1.67 10.15 -11.21
CA PHE A 206 -1.47 11.15 -12.26
C PHE A 206 -1.23 10.48 -13.60
N LYS A 207 -1.76 11.09 -14.66
CA LYS A 207 -1.56 10.66 -16.04
C LYS A 207 -1.06 11.83 -16.88
N GLY A 208 0.14 11.72 -17.37
CA GLY A 208 0.80 12.72 -18.20
C GLY A 208 2.32 12.51 -18.19
N PRO A 209 3.05 13.25 -19.05
CA PRO A 209 4.50 13.17 -19.04
C PRO A 209 5.03 13.67 -17.70
N THR A 210 5.86 12.85 -17.03
CA THR A 210 6.47 13.19 -15.75
C THR A 210 7.98 13.08 -15.83
N ILE A 211 8.69 13.98 -15.16
CA ILE A 211 10.13 13.92 -14.96
C ILE A 211 10.45 13.06 -13.73
N GLY A 212 9.61 13.13 -12.71
CA GLY A 212 9.75 12.36 -11.48
C GLY A 212 8.72 12.76 -10.44
N THR A 213 8.80 12.13 -9.30
CA THR A 213 8.00 12.44 -8.10
C THR A 213 8.85 12.27 -6.85
N SER A 214 8.52 13.04 -5.81
CA SER A 214 9.16 12.98 -4.50
C SER A 214 8.12 13.22 -3.39
N PRO A 215 8.34 12.73 -2.15
CA PRO A 215 7.54 13.15 -1.01
C PRO A 215 7.64 14.67 -0.83
N TYR A 216 6.52 15.34 -0.53
CA TYR A 216 6.48 16.77 -0.28
C TYR A 216 6.04 17.08 1.16
N SER A 217 5.05 16.34 1.65
CA SER A 217 4.60 16.39 3.04
C SER A 217 4.15 14.99 3.49
N GLU A 218 3.66 14.88 4.72
CA GLU A 218 3.08 13.64 5.25
C GLU A 218 1.86 13.14 4.46
N HIS A 219 1.20 14.03 3.69
CA HIS A 219 -0.03 13.72 2.95
C HIS A 219 0.01 14.20 1.50
N SER A 220 1.18 14.57 1.00
CA SER A 220 1.32 15.01 -0.38
C SER A 220 2.65 14.59 -0.99
N ILE A 221 2.63 14.50 -2.32
CA ILE A 221 3.82 14.34 -3.14
C ILE A 221 3.94 15.52 -4.09
N VAL A 222 5.14 15.77 -4.56
CA VAL A 222 5.38 16.68 -5.68
C VAL A 222 5.66 15.87 -6.95
N ILE A 223 5.07 16.31 -8.05
CA ILE A 223 5.26 15.77 -9.39
C ILE A 223 5.77 16.90 -10.27
N SER A 224 6.80 16.64 -11.07
CA SER A 224 7.20 17.56 -12.12
C SER A 224 6.89 16.97 -13.50
N ASN A 225 6.27 17.78 -14.35
CA ASN A 225 6.20 17.54 -15.77
C ASN A 225 7.16 18.51 -16.50
N SER A 226 7.13 18.58 -17.83
CA SER A 226 8.05 19.44 -18.59
C SER A 226 7.81 20.94 -18.39
N THR A 227 6.70 21.37 -17.81
CA THR A 227 6.25 22.77 -17.74
C THR A 227 5.90 23.23 -16.33
N GLU A 228 5.52 22.32 -15.44
CA GLU A 228 4.96 22.65 -14.13
C GLU A 228 5.47 21.71 -13.04
N VAL A 229 5.46 22.22 -11.83
CA VAL A 229 5.64 21.45 -10.59
C VAL A 229 4.30 21.46 -9.86
N ILE A 230 3.79 20.29 -9.55
CA ILE A 230 2.44 20.11 -9.01
C ILE A 230 2.56 19.39 -7.67
N GLU A 231 2.03 19.99 -6.61
CA GLU A 231 1.75 19.28 -5.36
C GLU A 231 0.46 18.49 -5.53
N LEU A 232 0.49 17.20 -5.23
CA LEU A 232 -0.64 16.29 -5.30
C LEU A 232 -0.98 15.79 -3.89
N SER A 233 -2.19 16.10 -3.41
CA SER A 233 -2.71 15.56 -2.16
C SER A 233 -3.14 14.11 -2.34
N LEU A 234 -2.80 13.25 -1.38
CA LEU A 234 -3.05 11.80 -1.36
C LEU A 234 -4.27 11.45 -0.51
#